data_52d41143af519cb296060f0d25d8863f
#
_entry.id   52d41143af519cb296060f0d25d8863f
#
_cell.length_a   1.000
_cell.length_b   1.000
_cell.length_c   1.000
_cell.angle_alpha   90.00
_cell.angle_beta   90.00
_cell.angle_gamma   90.00
#
_symmetry.space_group_name_H-M   'P 1'
#
loop_
_entity.id
_entity.type
_entity.pdbx_description
1 polymer ?
#
loop_
_entity_poly.entity_id
_entity_poly.type
_entity_poly.pdbx_seq_one_letter_code
_entity_poly.pdbx_strand_id
1 'polypeptide(L)'
;MGLQHSFSRLADFNQAPYLVSCKDAIDEKGFSSGIFDTDDESILFVTSDALAHYVLMMYEVSRRDEYAEELQEAIGRQSKCSNYVRAALTLPCFDFGRTVVEKLMRCRSSYNLQTHLRSRYDMGLLALDDYSVAMAQSDALD
;
A
#
# COMPACT_ATOMS: atom_id res chain seq x y z
N MET A 1 10.63 11.50 3.47
CA MET A 1 10.46 10.02 3.52
C MET A 1 10.17 9.54 2.10
N GLY A 2 10.97 8.60 1.61
CA GLY A 2 10.78 7.93 0.33
C GLY A 2 10.09 6.58 0.51
N LEU A 3 9.40 6.07 -0.49
CA LEU A 3 8.81 4.73 -0.53
C LEU A 3 9.47 3.94 -1.67
N GLN A 4 10.00 2.76 -1.35
CA GLN A 4 10.44 1.76 -2.32
C GLN A 4 9.47 0.58 -2.28
N HIS A 5 9.06 0.05 -3.42
CA HIS A 5 8.09 -1.03 -3.50
C HIS A 5 8.34 -1.92 -4.73
N SER A 6 7.80 -3.13 -4.68
CA SER A 6 7.92 -4.12 -5.75
C SER A 6 6.91 -3.95 -6.90
N PHE A 7 5.94 -3.07 -6.74
CA PHE A 7 4.91 -2.79 -7.75
C PHE A 7 5.43 -1.73 -8.73
N SER A 8 5.03 -1.83 -9.98
CA SER A 8 5.42 -0.84 -10.99
C SER A 8 4.61 0.44 -10.83
N ARG A 9 3.28 0.33 -10.69
CA ARG A 9 2.35 1.47 -10.64
C ARG A 9 1.10 1.15 -9.82
N LEU A 10 0.45 2.19 -9.31
CA LEU A 10 -0.83 2.06 -8.59
C LEU A 10 -1.91 1.38 -9.45
N ALA A 11 -1.95 1.66 -10.74
CA ALA A 11 -2.89 1.06 -11.68
C ALA A 11 -2.72 -0.46 -11.85
N ASP A 12 -1.58 -1.03 -11.50
CA ASP A 12 -1.32 -2.47 -11.62
C ASP A 12 -2.14 -3.30 -10.64
N PHE A 13 -2.60 -2.71 -9.54
CA PHE A 13 -3.53 -3.37 -8.59
C PHE A 13 -4.93 -3.67 -9.18
N ASN A 14 -5.25 -3.16 -10.36
CA ASN A 14 -6.47 -3.52 -11.08
C ASN A 14 -6.35 -4.84 -11.85
N GLN A 15 -5.17 -5.42 -11.93
CA GLN A 15 -4.94 -6.69 -12.60
C GLN A 15 -5.22 -7.85 -11.65
N ALA A 16 -5.69 -8.98 -12.21
CA ALA A 16 -5.85 -10.20 -11.43
C ALA A 16 -4.46 -10.68 -10.93
N PRO A 17 -4.36 -11.09 -9.66
CA PRO A 17 -3.11 -11.62 -9.14
C PRO A 17 -2.72 -12.91 -9.86
N TYR A 18 -1.42 -13.15 -10.01
CA TYR A 18 -0.92 -14.43 -10.44
C TYR A 18 -1.12 -15.46 -9.31
N LEU A 19 -1.92 -16.48 -9.57
CA LEU A 19 -2.19 -17.52 -8.60
C LEU A 19 -1.22 -18.69 -8.79
N VAL A 20 -0.48 -19.02 -7.74
CA VAL A 20 0.36 -20.21 -7.71
C VAL A 20 -0.50 -21.41 -7.35
N SER A 21 -0.61 -22.38 -8.26
CA SER A 21 -1.32 -23.63 -8.04
C SER A 21 -0.32 -24.71 -7.53
N CYS A 22 -0.74 -25.49 -6.55
CA CYS A 22 0.06 -26.65 -6.10
C CYS A 22 0.05 -27.82 -7.12
N LYS A 23 -0.76 -27.73 -8.17
CA LYS A 23 -0.89 -28.76 -9.21
C LYS A 23 -0.12 -28.42 -10.48
N ASP A 24 0.25 -27.19 -10.67
CA ASP A 24 0.94 -26.72 -11.87
C ASP A 24 2.41 -26.43 -11.56
N ALA A 25 3.25 -26.53 -12.60
CA ALA A 25 4.64 -26.09 -12.47
C ALA A 25 4.68 -24.59 -12.12
N ILE A 26 5.56 -24.22 -11.21
CA ILE A 26 5.77 -22.81 -10.85
C ILE A 26 6.32 -22.09 -12.06
N ASP A 27 5.60 -21.07 -12.55
CA ASP A 27 6.04 -20.18 -13.61
C ASP A 27 6.71 -18.95 -12.99
N GLU A 28 7.94 -18.64 -13.39
CA GLU A 28 8.70 -17.47 -12.92
C GLU A 28 8.00 -16.13 -13.23
N LYS A 29 7.10 -16.10 -14.22
CA LYS A 29 6.33 -14.89 -14.58
C LYS A 29 5.44 -14.35 -13.46
N GLY A 30 5.09 -15.19 -12.47
CA GLY A 30 4.31 -14.81 -11.31
C GLY A 30 5.12 -14.15 -10.18
N PHE A 31 6.43 -14.05 -10.35
CA PHE A 31 7.35 -13.54 -9.32
C PHE A 31 8.10 -12.33 -9.82
N SER A 32 8.31 -11.39 -8.94
CA SER A 32 9.24 -10.28 -9.13
C SER A 32 10.29 -10.30 -8.03
N SER A 33 11.51 -9.93 -8.36
CA SER A 33 12.60 -9.77 -7.40
C SER A 33 13.24 -8.41 -7.56
N GLY A 34 13.80 -7.90 -6.48
CA GLY A 34 14.48 -6.62 -6.47
C GLY A 34 15.39 -6.48 -5.26
N ILE A 35 16.21 -5.46 -5.27
CA ILE A 35 17.07 -5.08 -4.16
C ILE A 35 16.60 -3.72 -3.68
N PHE A 36 16.41 -3.59 -2.38
CA PHE A 36 16.08 -2.33 -1.71
C PHE A 36 17.28 -1.88 -0.87
N ASP A 37 17.66 -0.63 -1.04
CA ASP A 37 18.64 -0.01 -0.16
C ASP A 37 17.96 0.35 1.16
N THR A 38 18.54 -0.09 2.26
CA THR A 38 18.02 0.18 3.61
C THR A 38 19.09 0.88 4.45
N ASP A 39 18.64 1.75 5.32
CA ASP A 39 19.41 2.42 6.33
C ASP A 39 18.79 2.18 7.74
N ASP A 40 19.40 2.76 8.77
CA ASP A 40 18.96 2.58 10.16
C ASP A 40 17.58 3.20 10.45
N GLU A 41 17.09 4.07 9.56
CA GLU A 41 15.76 4.69 9.67
C GLU A 41 14.70 3.98 8.81
N SER A 42 15.11 2.96 8.06
CA SER A 42 14.20 2.25 7.14
C SER A 42 13.20 1.38 7.90
N ILE A 43 11.97 1.39 7.42
CA ILE A 43 10.89 0.53 7.91
C ILE A 43 10.46 -0.39 6.77
N LEU A 44 10.54 -1.69 6.98
CA LEU A 44 10.04 -2.70 6.04
C LEU A 44 8.60 -3.06 6.38
N PHE A 45 7.73 -2.98 5.38
CA PHE A 45 6.37 -3.49 5.46
C PHE A 45 6.19 -4.67 4.51
N VAL A 46 5.67 -5.78 5.03
CA VAL A 46 5.16 -6.90 4.24
C VAL A 46 3.66 -6.97 4.48
N THR A 47 2.86 -6.79 3.45
CA THR A 47 1.41 -6.60 3.58
C THR A 47 0.64 -7.46 2.59
N SER A 48 -0.66 -7.70 2.86
CA SER A 48 -1.60 -8.14 1.84
C SER A 48 -1.75 -7.08 0.74
N ASP A 49 -2.17 -7.50 -0.45
CA ASP A 49 -2.31 -6.66 -1.63
C ASP A 49 -3.24 -5.44 -1.42
N ALA A 50 -4.37 -5.65 -0.76
CA ALA A 50 -5.30 -4.56 -0.46
C ALA A 50 -4.69 -3.48 0.45
N LEU A 51 -3.86 -3.88 1.44
CA LEU A 51 -3.16 -2.93 2.28
C LEU A 51 -1.99 -2.28 1.54
N ALA A 52 -1.28 -3.02 0.69
CA ALA A 52 -0.24 -2.47 -0.17
C ALA A 52 -0.80 -1.38 -1.10
N HIS A 53 -1.96 -1.64 -1.73
CA HIS A 53 -2.66 -0.64 -2.53
C HIS A 53 -2.96 0.63 -1.73
N TYR A 54 -3.51 0.49 -0.52
CA TYR A 54 -3.81 1.64 0.34
C TYR A 54 -2.55 2.45 0.68
N VAL A 55 -1.47 1.79 1.06
CA VAL A 55 -0.20 2.46 1.42
C VAL A 55 0.37 3.22 0.22
N LEU A 56 0.46 2.56 -0.94
CA LEU A 56 0.97 3.20 -2.16
C LEU A 56 0.08 4.37 -2.62
N MET A 57 -1.24 4.17 -2.64
CA MET A 57 -2.20 5.21 -2.97
C MET A 57 -2.04 6.45 -2.08
N MET A 58 -1.96 6.26 -0.77
CA MET A 58 -1.82 7.37 0.16
C MET A 58 -0.46 8.07 0.02
N TYR A 59 0.59 7.33 -0.32
CA TYR A 59 1.89 7.92 -0.61
C TYR A 59 1.83 8.83 -1.85
N GLU A 60 1.31 8.33 -2.97
CA GLU A 60 1.18 9.10 -4.21
C GLU A 60 0.24 10.29 -4.04
N VAL A 61 -0.89 10.12 -3.36
CA VAL A 61 -1.83 11.22 -3.07
C VAL A 61 -1.22 12.29 -2.16
N SER A 62 -0.35 11.93 -1.22
CA SER A 62 0.37 12.91 -0.40
C SER A 62 1.34 13.77 -1.21
N ARG A 63 1.74 13.30 -2.38
CA ARG A 63 2.66 13.95 -3.34
C ARG A 63 1.99 14.14 -4.70
N ARG A 64 0.73 14.53 -4.71
CA ARG A 64 -0.14 14.55 -5.90
C ARG A 64 0.41 15.33 -7.10
N ASP A 65 1.25 16.32 -6.86
CA ASP A 65 1.86 17.09 -7.94
C ASP A 65 2.99 16.32 -8.63
N GLU A 66 3.71 15.49 -7.86
CA GLU A 66 4.78 14.63 -8.36
C GLU A 66 4.22 13.40 -9.10
N TYR A 67 3.10 12.83 -8.61
CA TYR A 67 2.46 11.61 -9.13
C TYR A 67 1.18 11.88 -9.94
N ALA A 68 1.07 13.06 -10.54
CA ALA A 68 -0.16 13.47 -11.24
C ALA A 68 -0.54 12.52 -12.40
N GLU A 69 0.43 12.03 -13.16
CA GLU A 69 0.20 11.13 -14.29
C GLU A 69 -0.27 9.75 -13.81
N GLU A 70 0.40 9.17 -12.80
CA GLU A 70 0.06 7.87 -12.21
C GLU A 70 -1.33 7.90 -11.58
N LEU A 71 -1.68 8.95 -10.87
CA LEU A 71 -2.99 9.14 -10.28
C LEU A 71 -4.07 9.30 -11.36
N GLN A 72 -3.80 10.03 -12.44
CA GLN A 72 -4.73 10.14 -13.58
C GLN A 72 -4.92 8.78 -14.28
N GLU A 73 -3.87 7.99 -14.47
CA GLU A 73 -3.99 6.64 -14.99
C GLU A 73 -4.86 5.76 -14.09
N ALA A 74 -4.63 5.81 -12.78
CA ALA A 74 -5.37 5.02 -11.79
C ALA A 74 -6.87 5.35 -11.78
N ILE A 75 -7.25 6.63 -11.87
CA ILE A 75 -8.67 7.04 -11.91
C ILE A 75 -9.32 6.87 -13.29
N GLY A 76 -8.53 6.81 -14.36
CA GLY A 76 -9.02 6.60 -15.73
C GLY A 76 -9.57 5.19 -15.97
N ARG A 77 -9.19 4.23 -15.15
CA ARG A 77 -9.69 2.85 -15.21
C ARG A 77 -10.95 2.71 -14.37
N GLN A 78 -12.02 2.16 -14.96
CA GLN A 78 -13.25 1.86 -14.23
C GLN A 78 -13.05 0.60 -13.37
N SER A 79 -12.68 0.80 -12.11
CA SER A 79 -12.44 -0.29 -11.16
C SER A 79 -12.77 0.14 -9.72
N LYS A 80 -12.83 -0.83 -8.82
CA LYS A 80 -12.97 -0.52 -7.38
C LYS A 80 -11.79 0.32 -6.86
N CYS A 81 -10.57 0.01 -7.31
CA CYS A 81 -9.37 0.75 -6.91
C CYS A 81 -9.41 2.21 -7.34
N SER A 82 -9.96 2.52 -8.52
CA SER A 82 -10.10 3.91 -8.98
C SER A 82 -11.04 4.75 -8.09
N ASN A 83 -12.04 4.12 -7.48
CA ASN A 83 -12.94 4.81 -6.54
C ASN A 83 -12.23 5.18 -5.24
N TYR A 84 -11.31 4.33 -4.76
CA TYR A 84 -10.49 4.64 -3.57
C TYR A 84 -9.53 5.78 -3.84
N VAL A 85 -8.91 5.81 -5.01
CA VAL A 85 -8.03 6.93 -5.44
C VAL A 85 -8.81 8.24 -5.52
N ARG A 86 -10.01 8.22 -6.11
CA ARG A 86 -10.88 9.42 -6.16
C ARG A 86 -11.24 9.90 -4.76
N ALA A 87 -11.61 9.01 -3.85
CA ALA A 87 -11.89 9.37 -2.47
C ALA A 87 -10.66 9.96 -1.76
N ALA A 88 -9.48 9.36 -1.95
CA ALA A 88 -8.24 9.84 -1.36
C ALA A 88 -7.84 11.24 -1.87
N LEU A 89 -8.10 11.54 -3.14
CA LEU A 89 -7.84 12.86 -3.73
C LEU A 89 -8.73 13.98 -3.15
N THR A 90 -9.84 13.64 -2.50
CA THR A 90 -10.68 14.63 -1.79
C THR A 90 -10.12 15.04 -0.43
N LEU A 91 -9.15 14.29 0.09
CA LEU A 91 -8.52 14.62 1.37
C LEU A 91 -7.72 15.93 1.27
N PRO A 92 -7.67 16.72 2.35
CA PRO A 92 -6.74 17.85 2.41
C PRO A 92 -5.30 17.36 2.32
N CYS A 93 -4.36 18.26 2.04
CA CYS A 93 -2.94 17.92 2.08
C CYS A 93 -2.56 17.33 3.44
N PHE A 94 -1.80 16.24 3.42
CA PHE A 94 -1.39 15.52 4.64
C PHE A 94 0.05 15.04 4.51
N ASP A 95 0.68 14.80 5.66
CA ASP A 95 1.98 14.14 5.76
C ASP A 95 1.79 12.62 5.78
N PHE A 96 2.42 11.93 4.84
CA PHE A 96 2.31 10.47 4.70
C PHE A 96 2.85 9.73 5.92
N GLY A 97 4.02 10.14 6.44
CA GLY A 97 4.63 9.52 7.60
C GLY A 97 3.70 9.50 8.80
N ARG A 98 3.13 10.65 9.13
CA ARG A 98 2.19 10.80 10.27
C ARG A 98 0.85 10.12 10.02
N THR A 99 0.32 10.23 8.81
CA THR A 99 -1.06 9.81 8.51
C THR A 99 -1.18 8.31 8.28
N VAL A 100 -0.12 7.68 7.72
CA VAL A 100 -0.13 6.26 7.36
C VAL A 100 0.88 5.48 8.19
N VAL A 101 2.18 5.80 8.08
CA VAL A 101 3.25 4.99 8.66
C VAL A 101 3.15 4.91 10.18
N GLU A 102 3.12 6.05 10.88
CA GLU A 102 3.00 6.07 12.34
C GLU A 102 1.72 5.40 12.84
N LYS A 103 0.62 5.53 12.10
CA LYS A 103 -0.66 4.91 12.47
C LYS A 103 -0.59 3.39 12.35
N LEU A 104 0.00 2.86 11.29
CA LEU A 104 0.21 1.42 11.13
C LEU A 104 1.18 0.89 12.18
N MET A 105 2.27 1.58 12.47
CA MET A 105 3.24 1.19 13.50
C MET A 105 2.63 1.13 14.91
N ARG A 106 1.61 1.92 15.19
CA ARG A 106 0.87 1.89 16.46
C ARG A 106 -0.12 0.71 16.56
N CYS A 107 -0.43 0.05 15.45
CA CYS A 107 -1.33 -1.11 15.43
C CYS A 107 -0.60 -2.38 15.89
N ARG A 108 -0.37 -2.51 17.21
CA ARG A 108 0.36 -3.63 17.80
C ARG A 108 -0.48 -4.87 18.09
N SER A 109 -1.73 -4.90 17.66
CA SER A 109 -2.64 -6.03 17.77
C SER A 109 -3.59 -6.08 16.58
N SER A 110 -4.14 -7.27 16.30
CA SER A 110 -5.15 -7.44 15.26
C SER A 110 -6.38 -6.55 15.50
N TYR A 111 -6.77 -6.35 16.73
CA TYR A 111 -7.89 -5.47 17.09
C TYR A 111 -7.62 -4.01 16.73
N ASN A 112 -6.42 -3.50 17.06
CA ASN A 112 -6.03 -2.13 16.74
C ASN A 112 -5.93 -1.91 15.22
N LEU A 113 -5.36 -2.88 14.50
CA LEU A 113 -5.30 -2.85 13.04
C LEU A 113 -6.71 -2.82 12.44
N GLN A 114 -7.59 -3.73 12.87
CA GLN A 114 -8.96 -3.80 12.39
C GLN A 114 -9.73 -2.49 12.65
N THR A 115 -9.60 -1.91 13.84
CA THR A 115 -10.24 -0.64 14.19
C THR A 115 -9.73 0.50 13.30
N HIS A 116 -8.41 0.55 13.08
CA HIS A 116 -7.82 1.56 12.21
C HIS A 116 -8.31 1.41 10.76
N LEU A 117 -8.28 0.20 10.20
CA LEU A 117 -8.69 -0.06 8.83
C LEU A 117 -10.20 0.14 8.63
N ARG A 118 -11.02 -0.16 9.64
CA ARG A 118 -12.46 0.14 9.61
C ARG A 118 -12.72 1.62 9.42
N SER A 119 -12.00 2.47 10.14
CA SER A 119 -12.08 3.93 9.95
C SER A 119 -11.72 4.36 8.52
N ARG A 120 -10.74 3.70 7.88
CA ARG A 120 -10.34 3.98 6.49
C ARG A 120 -11.37 3.48 5.50
N TYR A 121 -11.97 2.33 5.75
CA TYR A 121 -13.10 1.82 4.97
C TYR A 121 -14.29 2.78 5.01
N ASP A 122 -14.65 3.28 6.18
CA ASP A 122 -15.75 4.23 6.35
C ASP A 122 -15.51 5.56 5.60
N MET A 123 -14.25 5.91 5.34
CA MET A 123 -13.84 7.03 4.50
C MET A 123 -13.81 6.70 2.99
N GLY A 124 -14.08 5.45 2.59
CA GLY A 124 -14.02 5.00 1.21
C GLY A 124 -12.62 4.84 0.64
N LEU A 125 -11.60 4.67 1.50
CA LEU A 125 -10.19 4.61 1.10
C LEU A 125 -9.70 3.18 0.83
N LEU A 126 -10.43 2.17 1.25
CA LEU A 126 -10.10 0.76 1.03
C LEU A 126 -11.35 -0.13 1.08
N ALA A 127 -11.22 -1.37 0.59
CA ALA A 127 -12.29 -2.37 0.61
C ALA A 127 -12.46 -3.03 1.98
N LEU A 128 -13.56 -3.80 2.13
CA LEU A 128 -13.60 -4.89 3.10
C LEU A 128 -12.85 -6.07 2.50
N ASP A 129 -11.74 -6.43 3.12
CA ASP A 129 -10.86 -7.51 2.67
C ASP A 129 -10.11 -8.10 3.87
N ASP A 130 -9.38 -9.18 3.64
CA ASP A 130 -8.46 -9.74 4.63
C ASP A 130 -7.16 -8.93 4.64
N TYR A 131 -6.88 -8.31 5.78
CA TYR A 131 -5.71 -7.46 5.96
C TYR A 131 -4.67 -8.13 6.84
N SER A 132 -3.44 -8.16 6.35
CA SER A 132 -2.28 -8.58 7.14
C SER A 132 -1.12 -7.63 6.91
N VAL A 133 -0.33 -7.43 7.95
CA VAL A 133 0.90 -6.64 7.89
C VAL A 133 1.93 -7.21 8.86
N ALA A 134 3.15 -7.36 8.37
CA ALA A 134 4.33 -7.53 9.20
C ALA A 134 5.24 -6.30 8.99
N MET A 135 5.81 -5.82 10.06
CA MET A 135 6.68 -4.63 10.06
C MET A 135 7.99 -4.97 10.75
N ALA A 136 9.07 -4.54 10.14
CA ALA A 136 10.40 -4.59 10.75
C ALA A 136 11.05 -3.21 10.62
N GLN A 137 11.67 -2.76 11.68
CA GLN A 137 12.50 -1.56 11.72
C GLN A 137 13.88 -1.96 12.24
N SER A 138 14.93 -1.41 11.67
CA SER A 138 16.26 -1.55 12.23
C SER A 138 16.28 -0.86 13.59
N ASP A 139 16.53 -1.61 14.65
CA ASP A 139 16.88 -1.00 15.93
C ASP A 139 18.33 -0.52 15.78
N ALA A 140 18.56 0.76 15.90
CA ALA A 140 19.92 1.26 16.08
C ALA A 140 20.51 0.48 17.27
N LEU A 141 21.51 -0.34 17.00
CA LEU A 141 22.29 -0.98 18.06
C LEU A 141 23.03 0.14 18.78
N ASP A 142 22.53 0.50 19.99
CA ASP A 142 23.23 1.37 20.92
C ASP A 142 24.60 0.80 21.33
#